data_b0c7cdcb9ed2981c7cc0a8285b79712d
#
_entry.id   b0c7cdcb9ed2981c7cc0a8285b79712d
#
_cell.length_a   1.000
_cell.length_b   1.000
_cell.length_c   1.000
_cell.angle_alpha   90.00
_cell.angle_beta   90.00
_cell.angle_gamma   90.00
#
_symmetry.space_group_name_H-M   'P 1'
#
loop_
_entity.id
_entity.type
_entity.pdbx_description
1 polymer ?
#
loop_
_entity_poly.entity_id
_entity_poly.type
_entity_poly.pdbx_seq_one_letter_code
_entity_poly.pdbx_strand_id
1 'polypeptide(L)'
;RAVNPIFEKMSAMAEERRGVKKERLDVLLVNRGMVESREKAKAIIMTGNVFVDHQREDKAGQKFPENAYIEIKGKKLKFVSRGGYKLDKAVHVFPIVLEGCVCMDVGASTGGFTDCMLQNGAKFVYAVDVGTNQLAWKLRQDERVKSMEKTNIRYVAPEDIGEQVDFVSIDVAFISLDKVLEPVREIMKDGASMVCLIKPQFEAGREKVGKKGVVRDKSVHIEVIEAVVLYARSLGFAIKGLDFSRPASNWGFIRHTIE
;
A
#
# COMPACT_ATOMS: atom_id res chain seq x y z
N ARG A 1 -5.32 14.39 -22.89
CA ARG A 1 -4.30 15.45 -22.59
C ARG A 1 -4.10 15.73 -21.09
N ALA A 2 -4.99 15.30 -20.20
CA ALA A 2 -4.88 15.55 -18.76
C ALA A 2 -4.04 14.51 -17.97
N VAL A 3 -3.46 13.53 -18.64
CA VAL A 3 -2.60 12.49 -18.02
C VAL A 3 -1.14 12.97 -17.92
N ASN A 4 -0.76 13.92 -18.76
CA ASN A 4 0.62 14.42 -18.89
C ASN A 4 1.22 14.96 -17.56
N PRO A 5 0.51 15.77 -16.72
CA PRO A 5 1.08 16.28 -15.48
C PRO A 5 1.37 15.20 -14.43
N ILE A 6 0.61 14.09 -14.45
CA ILE A 6 0.82 12.95 -13.54
C ILE A 6 2.08 12.20 -13.96
N PHE A 7 2.30 12.02 -15.27
CA PHE A 7 3.48 11.34 -15.81
C PHE A 7 4.74 12.19 -15.72
N GLU A 8 4.64 13.49 -15.92
CA GLU A 8 5.76 14.41 -15.68
C GLU A 8 6.20 14.34 -14.21
N LYS A 9 5.24 14.32 -13.28
CA LYS A 9 5.52 14.13 -11.86
C LYS A 9 6.14 12.76 -11.56
N MET A 10 5.69 11.70 -12.21
CA MET A 10 6.28 10.35 -12.07
C MET A 10 7.69 10.29 -12.68
N SER A 11 7.92 10.91 -13.82
CA SER A 11 9.23 10.99 -14.45
C SER A 11 10.20 11.78 -13.58
N ALA A 12 9.77 12.93 -13.05
CA ALA A 12 10.55 13.75 -12.10
C ALA A 12 10.87 12.97 -10.82
N MET A 13 9.90 12.22 -10.25
CA MET A 13 10.12 11.35 -9.08
C MET A 13 11.06 10.19 -9.37
N ALA A 14 11.10 9.69 -10.61
CA ALA A 14 12.04 8.65 -11.04
C ALA A 14 13.46 9.21 -11.24
N GLU A 15 13.57 10.47 -11.66
CA GLU A 15 14.84 11.20 -11.78
C GLU A 15 15.35 11.65 -10.40
N GLU A 16 14.49 12.09 -9.51
CA GLU A 16 14.81 12.42 -8.12
C GLU A 16 15.46 11.24 -7.37
N ARG A 17 15.13 10.00 -7.74
CA ARG A 17 15.80 8.79 -7.23
C ARG A 17 17.26 8.66 -7.68
N ARG A 18 17.66 9.26 -8.78
CA ARG A 18 19.06 9.26 -9.24
C ARG A 18 19.93 10.23 -8.44
N GLY A 19 19.31 11.26 -7.83
CA GLY A 19 19.97 12.25 -6.99
C GLY A 19 19.88 12.01 -5.49
N VAL A 20 19.24 10.91 -5.03
CA VAL A 20 19.07 10.66 -3.60
C VAL A 20 20.43 10.45 -2.94
N LYS A 21 20.74 11.29 -1.97
CA LYS A 21 21.93 11.18 -1.14
C LYS A 21 22.04 9.78 -0.53
N LYS A 22 23.22 9.20 -0.60
CA LYS A 22 23.51 7.92 0.04
C LYS A 22 24.19 8.14 1.38
N GLU A 23 23.70 7.44 2.38
CA GLU A 23 24.22 7.51 3.73
C GLU A 23 24.54 6.10 4.26
N ARG A 24 25.43 6.02 5.23
CA ARG A 24 25.84 4.75 5.87
C ARG A 24 24.65 4.12 6.58
N LEU A 25 24.58 2.78 6.56
CA LEU A 25 23.48 2.04 7.18
C LEU A 25 23.37 2.31 8.69
N ASP A 26 24.50 2.36 9.40
CA ASP A 26 24.52 2.67 10.84
C ASP A 26 23.98 4.07 11.17
N VAL A 27 24.23 5.04 10.29
CA VAL A 27 23.72 6.40 10.41
C VAL A 27 22.23 6.46 10.04
N LEU A 28 21.81 5.79 8.96
CA LEU A 28 20.41 5.73 8.55
C LEU A 28 19.51 5.16 9.63
N LEU A 29 19.94 4.09 10.32
CA LEU A 29 19.19 3.50 11.42
C LEU A 29 18.95 4.48 12.57
N VAL A 30 19.95 5.29 12.92
CA VAL A 30 19.84 6.31 13.97
C VAL A 30 18.96 7.47 13.51
N ASN A 31 19.23 8.02 12.32
CA ASN A 31 18.49 9.17 11.79
C ASN A 31 16.98 8.88 11.62
N ARG A 32 16.62 7.61 11.42
CA ARG A 32 15.22 7.16 11.32
C ARG A 32 14.61 6.75 12.66
N GLY A 33 15.33 6.93 13.77
CA GLY A 33 14.86 6.53 15.11
C GLY A 33 14.64 5.02 15.27
N MET A 34 15.24 4.20 14.40
CA MET A 34 15.12 2.75 14.48
C MET A 34 15.96 2.15 15.61
N VAL A 35 17.04 2.82 15.96
CA VAL A 35 17.92 2.53 17.09
C VAL A 35 18.39 3.85 17.74
N GLU A 36 18.81 3.78 19.00
CA GLU A 36 19.12 4.96 19.82
C GLU A 36 20.52 5.52 19.56
N SER A 37 21.47 4.67 19.11
CA SER A 37 22.85 5.07 18.88
C SER A 37 23.50 4.30 17.74
N ARG A 38 24.63 4.83 17.21
CA ARG A 38 25.40 4.15 16.17
C ARG A 38 26.03 2.85 16.64
N GLU A 39 26.38 2.75 17.93
CA GLU A 39 26.90 1.52 18.55
C GLU A 39 25.82 0.44 18.53
N LYS A 40 24.59 0.76 18.93
CA LYS A 40 23.45 -0.15 18.85
C LYS A 40 23.12 -0.52 17.39
N ALA A 41 23.23 0.44 16.46
CA ALA A 41 23.07 0.18 15.03
C ALA A 41 24.10 -0.85 14.52
N LYS A 42 25.38 -0.66 14.82
CA LYS A 42 26.43 -1.61 14.44
C LYS A 42 26.19 -2.99 15.04
N ALA A 43 25.84 -3.07 16.31
CA ALA A 43 25.57 -4.34 16.98
C ALA A 43 24.42 -5.09 16.29
N ILE A 44 23.30 -4.44 15.99
CA ILE A 44 22.16 -5.10 15.38
C ILE A 44 22.40 -5.48 13.90
N ILE A 45 23.18 -4.68 13.15
CA ILE A 45 23.61 -5.01 11.80
C ILE A 45 24.47 -6.28 11.80
N MET A 46 25.43 -6.36 12.71
CA MET A 46 26.33 -7.52 12.85
C MET A 46 25.60 -8.82 13.22
N THR A 47 24.44 -8.75 13.89
CA THR A 47 23.60 -9.95 14.12
C THR A 47 22.96 -10.48 12.85
N GLY A 48 23.03 -9.74 11.72
CA GLY A 48 22.37 -10.08 10.46
C GLY A 48 20.85 -9.96 10.50
N ASN A 49 20.33 -9.19 11.44
CA ASN A 49 18.90 -8.92 11.59
C ASN A 49 18.44 -7.69 10.82
N VAL A 50 19.34 -6.97 10.15
CA VAL A 50 19.00 -5.80 9.33
C VAL A 50 18.90 -6.19 7.88
N PHE A 51 17.81 -5.75 7.24
CA PHE A 51 17.53 -5.98 5.83
C PHE A 51 17.30 -4.63 5.14
N VAL A 52 17.96 -4.42 4.02
CA VAL A 52 17.76 -3.26 3.15
C VAL A 52 17.21 -3.73 1.82
N ASP A 53 16.07 -3.19 1.40
CA ASP A 53 15.34 -3.62 0.19
C ASP A 53 15.19 -5.16 0.12
N HIS A 54 14.90 -5.77 1.28
CA HIS A 54 14.76 -7.23 1.52
C HIS A 54 16.05 -8.06 1.43
N GLN A 55 17.19 -7.44 1.21
CA GLN A 55 18.48 -8.13 1.26
C GLN A 55 19.09 -7.97 2.66
N ARG A 56 19.58 -9.08 3.21
CA ARG A 56 20.27 -9.08 4.49
C ARG A 56 21.56 -8.28 4.37
N GLU A 57 21.78 -7.38 5.32
CA GLU A 57 22.96 -6.54 5.39
C GLU A 57 23.69 -6.76 6.73
N ASP A 58 24.99 -6.98 6.63
CA ASP A 58 25.88 -7.20 7.79
C ASP A 58 27.00 -6.18 7.91
N LYS A 59 27.08 -5.22 6.95
CA LYS A 59 28.11 -4.18 6.90
C LYS A 59 27.55 -2.82 7.29
N ALA A 60 27.81 -2.40 8.51
CA ALA A 60 27.33 -1.12 9.06
C ALA A 60 27.76 0.13 8.26
N GLY A 61 28.92 0.05 7.59
CA GLY A 61 29.47 1.13 6.79
C GLY A 61 28.95 1.19 5.36
N GLN A 62 28.19 0.22 4.89
CA GLN A 62 27.64 0.21 3.54
C GLN A 62 26.67 1.37 3.36
N LYS A 63 26.73 2.03 2.19
CA LYS A 63 25.92 3.21 1.90
C LYS A 63 24.68 2.83 1.09
N PHE A 64 23.54 3.31 1.54
CA PHE A 64 22.24 3.14 0.89
C PHE A 64 21.58 4.50 0.65
N PRO A 65 20.68 4.62 -0.33
CA PRO A 65 19.86 5.81 -0.49
C PRO A 65 19.14 6.17 0.80
N GLU A 66 19.08 7.46 1.15
CA GLU A 66 18.38 7.92 2.36
C GLU A 66 16.91 7.49 2.40
N ASN A 67 16.36 7.10 1.27
CA ASN A 67 14.99 6.60 1.11
C ASN A 67 14.90 5.07 0.97
N ALA A 68 16.00 4.29 1.12
CA ALA A 68 15.98 2.83 1.06
C ALA A 68 15.05 2.22 2.12
N TYR A 69 14.38 1.13 1.80
CA TYR A 69 13.60 0.38 2.79
C TYR A 69 14.50 -0.37 3.74
N ILE A 70 14.35 -0.14 5.05
CA ILE A 70 15.15 -0.82 6.07
C ILE A 70 14.22 -1.53 7.06
N GLU A 71 14.48 -2.82 7.30
CA GLU A 71 13.78 -3.67 8.26
C GLU A 71 14.78 -4.26 9.26
N ILE A 72 14.42 -4.24 10.55
CA ILE A 72 15.16 -4.96 11.59
C ILE A 72 14.31 -6.18 12.02
N LYS A 73 14.78 -7.38 11.74
CA LYS A 73 14.11 -8.61 12.19
C LYS A 73 14.20 -8.73 13.71
N GLY A 74 13.13 -9.25 14.32
CA GLY A 74 13.03 -9.38 15.79
C GLY A 74 12.52 -8.12 16.49
N LYS A 75 12.42 -6.95 15.82
CA LYS A 75 11.65 -5.82 16.34
C LYS A 75 10.15 -6.10 16.11
N LYS A 76 9.35 -5.87 17.14
CA LYS A 76 7.88 -5.99 17.02
C LYS A 76 7.39 -5.08 15.90
N LEU A 77 6.72 -5.65 14.91
CA LEU A 77 6.15 -4.84 13.82
C LEU A 77 5.14 -3.84 14.40
N LYS A 78 5.08 -2.63 13.83
CA LYS A 78 4.05 -1.63 14.18
C LYS A 78 2.65 -2.18 13.89
N PHE A 79 2.50 -2.94 12.81
CA PHE A 79 1.25 -3.54 12.36
C PHE A 79 1.33 -5.07 12.37
N VAL A 80 0.20 -5.75 12.32
CA VAL A 80 0.13 -7.24 12.29
C VAL A 80 0.87 -7.86 11.11
N SER A 81 1.11 -7.09 10.04
CA SER A 81 1.91 -7.50 8.91
C SER A 81 2.62 -6.31 8.26
N ARG A 82 3.61 -6.61 7.39
CA ARG A 82 4.31 -5.57 6.60
C ARG A 82 3.37 -4.81 5.65
N GLY A 83 2.23 -5.40 5.28
CA GLY A 83 1.22 -4.73 4.47
C GLY A 83 0.84 -3.37 5.05
N GLY A 84 0.69 -3.26 6.37
CA GLY A 84 0.31 -2.02 7.05
C GLY A 84 1.19 -0.81 6.73
N TYR A 85 2.49 -1.02 6.51
CA TYR A 85 3.41 0.07 6.13
C TYR A 85 3.12 0.68 4.75
N LYS A 86 2.46 -0.06 3.86
CA LYS A 86 2.04 0.49 2.56
C LYS A 86 0.96 1.55 2.74
N LEU A 87 -0.07 1.22 3.51
CA LEU A 87 -1.15 2.16 3.81
C LEU A 87 -0.65 3.30 4.71
N ASP A 88 0.20 3.00 5.70
CA ASP A 88 0.83 4.00 6.56
C ASP A 88 1.58 5.05 5.72
N LYS A 89 2.33 4.62 4.69
CA LYS A 89 2.95 5.55 3.75
C LYS A 89 1.91 6.41 3.02
N ALA A 90 0.84 5.82 2.52
CA ALA A 90 -0.19 6.56 1.79
C ALA A 90 -0.86 7.62 2.69
N VAL A 91 -1.15 7.27 3.94
CA VAL A 91 -1.72 8.21 4.94
C VAL A 91 -0.78 9.39 5.22
N HIS A 92 0.54 9.17 5.18
CA HIS A 92 1.52 10.25 5.40
C HIS A 92 1.77 11.10 4.14
N VAL A 93 1.69 10.50 2.96
CA VAL A 93 1.98 11.20 1.69
C VAL A 93 0.77 12.00 1.20
N PHE A 94 -0.42 11.45 1.42
CA PHE A 94 -1.68 12.09 1.02
C PHE A 94 -2.40 12.63 2.26
N PRO A 95 -3.17 13.72 2.14
CA PRO A 95 -3.96 14.26 3.25
C PRO A 95 -5.18 13.37 3.54
N ILE A 96 -4.94 12.12 3.98
CA ILE A 96 -5.97 11.15 4.35
C ILE A 96 -6.24 11.30 5.84
N VAL A 97 -7.50 11.50 6.20
CA VAL A 97 -7.97 11.52 7.59
C VAL A 97 -8.81 10.26 7.80
N LEU A 98 -8.41 9.42 8.74
CA LEU A 98 -9.09 8.16 9.08
C LEU A 98 -9.82 8.23 10.42
N GLU A 99 -9.56 9.28 11.21
CA GLU A 99 -10.21 9.49 12.51
C GLU A 99 -11.73 9.52 12.39
N GLY A 100 -12.41 8.64 13.12
CA GLY A 100 -13.86 8.52 13.12
C GLY A 100 -14.49 7.88 11.89
N CYS A 101 -13.69 7.51 10.87
CA CYS A 101 -14.18 6.94 9.62
C CYS A 101 -14.66 5.49 9.78
N VAL A 102 -15.72 5.15 9.06
CA VAL A 102 -16.07 3.78 8.71
C VAL A 102 -15.29 3.39 7.47
N CYS A 103 -14.49 2.35 7.56
CA CYS A 103 -13.53 1.96 6.54
C CYS A 103 -13.82 0.56 6.00
N MET A 104 -13.30 0.29 4.79
CA MET A 104 -13.28 -1.07 4.23
C MET A 104 -11.87 -1.41 3.75
N ASP A 105 -11.40 -2.62 4.08
CA ASP A 105 -10.13 -3.19 3.65
C ASP A 105 -10.42 -4.34 2.67
N VAL A 106 -10.22 -4.08 1.38
CA VAL A 106 -10.47 -5.05 0.30
C VAL A 106 -9.18 -5.80 -0.02
N GLY A 107 -9.17 -7.10 0.26
CA GLY A 107 -7.99 -7.95 0.25
C GLY A 107 -7.25 -7.88 1.59
N ALA A 108 -7.98 -7.96 2.68
CA ALA A 108 -7.47 -7.74 4.04
C ALA A 108 -6.35 -8.71 4.44
N SER A 109 -6.37 -9.96 3.98
CA SER A 109 -5.37 -10.99 4.30
C SER A 109 -5.09 -11.05 5.80
N THR A 110 -3.86 -10.85 6.25
CA THR A 110 -3.49 -10.83 7.68
C THR A 110 -4.04 -9.61 8.43
N GLY A 111 -4.53 -8.58 7.73
CA GLY A 111 -5.11 -7.38 8.32
C GLY A 111 -4.12 -6.22 8.52
N GLY A 112 -3.06 -6.17 7.73
CA GLY A 112 -2.08 -5.09 7.85
C GLY A 112 -2.68 -3.70 7.62
N PHE A 113 -3.54 -3.55 6.61
CA PHE A 113 -4.24 -2.30 6.33
C PHE A 113 -5.32 -2.02 7.37
N THR A 114 -6.09 -3.03 7.76
CA THR A 114 -7.07 -2.96 8.86
C THR A 114 -6.43 -2.42 10.13
N ASP A 115 -5.30 -2.99 10.56
CA ASP A 115 -4.55 -2.55 11.75
C ASP A 115 -4.03 -1.10 11.61
N CYS A 116 -3.58 -0.74 10.41
CA CYS A 116 -3.17 0.64 10.11
C CYS A 116 -4.33 1.62 10.23
N MET A 117 -5.52 1.30 9.70
CA MET A 117 -6.69 2.16 9.82
C MET A 117 -7.11 2.34 11.27
N LEU A 118 -7.17 1.26 12.05
CA LEU A 118 -7.52 1.31 13.48
C LEU A 118 -6.54 2.15 14.30
N GLN A 119 -5.23 2.04 14.02
CA GLN A 119 -4.20 2.83 14.69
C GLN A 119 -4.24 4.32 14.29
N ASN A 120 -4.86 4.65 13.16
CA ASN A 120 -5.11 6.02 12.70
C ASN A 120 -6.52 6.51 13.04
N GLY A 121 -7.21 5.87 13.99
CA GLY A 121 -8.46 6.36 14.56
C GLY A 121 -9.73 5.94 13.82
N ALA A 122 -9.67 4.99 12.89
CA ALA A 122 -10.88 4.47 12.25
C ALA A 122 -11.90 3.97 13.28
N LYS A 123 -13.16 4.40 13.11
CA LYS A 123 -14.27 4.00 13.98
C LYS A 123 -14.62 2.53 13.81
N PHE A 124 -14.61 2.07 12.56
CA PHE A 124 -14.99 0.69 12.21
C PHE A 124 -14.32 0.27 10.90
N VAL A 125 -13.98 -1.01 10.76
CA VAL A 125 -13.35 -1.56 9.55
C VAL A 125 -14.01 -2.86 9.12
N TYR A 126 -14.53 -2.88 7.90
CA TYR A 126 -14.96 -4.09 7.21
C TYR A 126 -13.75 -4.72 6.52
N ALA A 127 -13.25 -5.84 7.05
CA ALA A 127 -12.10 -6.56 6.50
C ALA A 127 -12.59 -7.67 5.55
N VAL A 128 -12.53 -7.40 4.23
CA VAL A 128 -13.06 -8.26 3.17
C VAL A 128 -11.94 -9.06 2.54
N ASP A 129 -12.07 -10.38 2.50
CA ASP A 129 -11.11 -11.28 1.84
C ASP A 129 -11.79 -12.54 1.30
N VAL A 130 -11.29 -13.04 0.16
CA VAL A 130 -11.75 -14.31 -0.43
C VAL A 130 -11.22 -15.53 0.34
N GLY A 131 -10.15 -15.38 1.08
CA GLY A 131 -9.52 -16.41 1.92
C GLY A 131 -10.25 -16.66 3.23
N THR A 132 -9.73 -17.59 3.99
CA THR A 132 -10.24 -17.96 5.33
C THR A 132 -9.12 -18.02 6.34
N ASN A 133 -9.43 -17.71 7.60
CA ASN A 133 -8.50 -17.78 8.73
C ASN A 133 -7.18 -17.02 8.54
N GLN A 134 -7.18 -15.98 7.70
CA GLN A 134 -5.97 -15.19 7.43
C GLN A 134 -5.84 -14.00 8.39
N LEU A 135 -6.97 -13.37 8.74
CA LEU A 135 -6.99 -12.18 9.59
C LEU A 135 -6.38 -12.49 10.97
N ALA A 136 -5.45 -11.65 11.41
CA ALA A 136 -4.77 -11.82 12.70
C ALA A 136 -5.78 -11.88 13.86
N TRP A 137 -5.55 -12.78 14.82
CA TRP A 137 -6.47 -13.06 15.92
C TRP A 137 -6.87 -11.80 16.70
N LYS A 138 -5.93 -10.92 17.00
CA LYS A 138 -6.22 -9.65 17.69
C LYS A 138 -7.24 -8.78 16.96
N LEU A 139 -7.25 -8.80 15.61
CA LEU A 139 -8.19 -8.03 14.81
C LEU A 139 -9.56 -8.70 14.73
N ARG A 140 -9.59 -10.04 14.76
CA ARG A 140 -10.86 -10.78 14.82
C ARG A 140 -11.62 -10.53 16.12
N GLN A 141 -10.90 -10.22 17.20
CA GLN A 141 -11.48 -9.95 18.51
C GLN A 141 -11.74 -8.45 18.75
N ASP A 142 -11.31 -7.57 17.86
CA ASP A 142 -11.57 -6.13 17.98
C ASP A 142 -13.01 -5.83 17.57
N GLU A 143 -13.79 -5.27 18.48
CA GLU A 143 -15.21 -4.92 18.24
C GLU A 143 -15.39 -3.92 17.09
N ARG A 144 -14.34 -3.21 16.72
CA ARG A 144 -14.32 -2.28 15.59
C ARG A 144 -14.05 -2.97 14.26
N VAL A 145 -13.91 -4.30 14.20
CA VAL A 145 -13.60 -5.04 12.97
C VAL A 145 -14.67 -6.07 12.68
N LYS A 146 -15.25 -5.99 11.48
CA LYS A 146 -16.08 -7.06 10.92
C LYS A 146 -15.27 -7.86 9.91
N SER A 147 -14.88 -9.07 10.26
CA SER A 147 -14.21 -10.00 9.34
C SER A 147 -15.23 -10.57 8.35
N MET A 148 -15.02 -10.31 7.06
CA MET A 148 -15.84 -10.82 5.96
C MET A 148 -14.98 -11.76 5.11
N GLU A 149 -14.78 -12.98 5.59
CA GLU A 149 -14.03 -14.03 4.89
C GLU A 149 -14.88 -14.74 3.84
N LYS A 150 -14.25 -15.47 2.92
CA LYS A 150 -14.89 -16.11 1.77
C LYS A 150 -15.76 -15.14 0.95
N THR A 151 -15.43 -13.87 1.02
CA THR A 151 -16.21 -12.79 0.43
C THR A 151 -15.47 -12.21 -0.75
N ASN A 152 -16.06 -12.30 -1.92
CA ASN A 152 -15.54 -11.69 -3.13
C ASN A 152 -16.21 -10.33 -3.31
N ILE A 153 -15.44 -9.27 -3.24
CA ILE A 153 -15.93 -7.88 -3.33
C ILE A 153 -16.78 -7.61 -4.58
N ARG A 154 -16.55 -8.34 -5.67
CA ARG A 154 -17.34 -8.19 -6.90
C ARG A 154 -18.83 -8.49 -6.73
N TYR A 155 -19.20 -9.21 -5.70
CA TYR A 155 -20.56 -9.66 -5.44
C TYR A 155 -21.12 -9.10 -4.12
N VAL A 156 -20.41 -8.18 -3.50
CA VAL A 156 -20.88 -7.49 -2.29
C VAL A 156 -21.75 -6.33 -2.71
N ALA A 157 -23.00 -6.36 -2.26
CA ALA A 157 -23.95 -5.27 -2.45
C ALA A 157 -23.90 -4.30 -1.26
N PRO A 158 -24.32 -3.04 -1.41
CA PRO A 158 -24.42 -2.08 -0.29
C PRO A 158 -25.23 -2.63 0.89
N GLU A 159 -26.25 -3.43 0.62
CA GLU A 159 -27.14 -4.04 1.63
C GLU A 159 -26.40 -5.06 2.51
N ASP A 160 -25.36 -5.72 1.99
CA ASP A 160 -24.56 -6.69 2.74
C ASP A 160 -23.69 -6.01 3.82
N ILE A 161 -23.34 -4.74 3.57
CA ILE A 161 -22.59 -3.89 4.49
C ILE A 161 -23.54 -3.20 5.48
N GLY A 162 -24.71 -2.72 4.99
CA GLY A 162 -25.72 -2.04 5.78
C GLY A 162 -25.46 -0.56 6.04
N GLU A 163 -24.30 -0.04 5.66
CA GLU A 163 -23.94 1.37 5.70
C GLU A 163 -22.93 1.69 4.60
N GLN A 164 -22.90 2.95 4.14
CA GLN A 164 -21.85 3.40 3.24
C GLN A 164 -20.56 3.75 4.02
N VAL A 165 -19.40 3.55 3.38
CA VAL A 165 -18.10 3.75 4.01
C VAL A 165 -17.46 5.08 3.62
N ASP A 166 -16.64 5.63 4.52
CA ASP A 166 -15.93 6.92 4.35
C ASP A 166 -14.57 6.72 3.68
N PHE A 167 -13.97 5.54 3.81
CA PHE A 167 -12.66 5.23 3.26
C PHE A 167 -12.55 3.77 2.85
N VAL A 168 -11.90 3.53 1.70
CA VAL A 168 -11.59 2.18 1.21
C VAL A 168 -10.12 2.03 0.90
N SER A 169 -9.51 0.93 1.33
CA SER A 169 -8.21 0.47 0.84
C SER A 169 -8.36 -0.80 0.00
N ILE A 170 -7.59 -0.92 -1.08
CA ILE A 170 -7.61 -2.08 -1.98
C ILE A 170 -6.19 -2.60 -2.19
N ASP A 171 -5.93 -3.84 -1.72
CA ASP A 171 -4.68 -4.59 -1.96
C ASP A 171 -4.98 -6.02 -2.45
N VAL A 172 -5.68 -6.14 -3.57
CA VAL A 172 -6.06 -7.43 -4.15
C VAL A 172 -4.94 -8.05 -5.00
N ALA A 173 -4.98 -9.36 -5.19
CA ALA A 173 -4.07 -10.12 -6.03
C ALA A 173 -4.85 -11.02 -7.00
N PHE A 174 -4.25 -11.30 -8.16
CA PHE A 174 -4.79 -12.17 -9.21
C PHE A 174 -6.11 -11.69 -9.83
N ILE A 175 -6.41 -10.41 -9.69
CA ILE A 175 -7.58 -9.75 -10.25
C ILE A 175 -7.20 -8.33 -10.66
N SER A 176 -7.74 -7.84 -11.77
CA SER A 176 -7.59 -6.47 -12.22
C SER A 176 -8.55 -5.53 -11.47
N LEU A 177 -8.14 -4.28 -11.26
CA LEU A 177 -8.93 -3.25 -10.58
C LEU A 177 -10.21 -2.90 -11.35
N ASP A 178 -10.27 -3.12 -12.67
CA ASP A 178 -11.50 -2.91 -13.47
C ASP A 178 -12.67 -3.77 -12.99
N LYS A 179 -12.41 -4.88 -12.30
CA LYS A 179 -13.43 -5.77 -11.71
C LYS A 179 -13.82 -5.41 -10.28
N VAL A 180 -13.07 -4.50 -9.66
CA VAL A 180 -13.17 -4.20 -8.23
C VAL A 180 -13.69 -2.78 -7.97
N LEU A 181 -13.30 -1.82 -8.81
CA LEU A 181 -13.60 -0.41 -8.55
C LEU A 181 -15.09 -0.08 -8.61
N GLU A 182 -15.85 -0.68 -9.53
CA GLU A 182 -17.27 -0.42 -9.68
C GLU A 182 -18.08 -0.89 -8.44
N PRO A 183 -17.99 -2.16 -8.00
CA PRO A 183 -18.69 -2.59 -6.79
C PRO A 183 -18.24 -1.82 -5.53
N VAL A 184 -16.97 -1.46 -5.43
CA VAL A 184 -16.47 -0.65 -4.31
C VAL A 184 -17.12 0.74 -4.32
N ARG A 185 -17.26 1.37 -5.50
CA ARG A 185 -17.90 2.68 -5.63
C ARG A 185 -19.31 2.69 -5.06
N GLU A 186 -20.11 1.67 -5.32
CA GLU A 186 -21.50 1.58 -4.83
C GLU A 186 -21.60 1.53 -3.30
N ILE A 187 -20.54 1.08 -2.63
CA ILE A 187 -20.47 0.97 -1.16
C ILE A 187 -19.95 2.28 -0.52
N MET A 188 -19.27 3.13 -1.29
CA MET A 188 -18.67 4.37 -0.80
C MET A 188 -19.70 5.49 -0.70
N LYS A 189 -19.56 6.34 0.32
CA LYS A 189 -20.29 7.63 0.40
C LYS A 189 -19.83 8.57 -0.71
N ASP A 190 -20.67 9.49 -1.08
CA ASP A 190 -20.24 10.65 -1.86
C ASP A 190 -19.17 11.43 -1.08
N GLY A 191 -18.09 11.81 -1.77
CA GLY A 191 -16.94 12.45 -1.15
C GLY A 191 -15.98 11.52 -0.40
N ALA A 192 -16.27 10.22 -0.31
CA ALA A 192 -15.39 9.25 0.31
C ALA A 192 -14.05 9.12 -0.42
N SER A 193 -13.02 8.71 0.29
CA SER A 193 -11.67 8.54 -0.26
C SER A 193 -11.31 7.07 -0.42
N MET A 194 -10.43 6.79 -1.40
CA MET A 194 -9.92 5.45 -1.63
C MET A 194 -8.43 5.46 -1.91
N VAL A 195 -7.72 4.44 -1.41
CA VAL A 195 -6.35 4.10 -1.82
C VAL A 195 -6.35 2.71 -2.41
N CYS A 196 -5.88 2.56 -3.65
CA CYS A 196 -5.71 1.25 -4.26
C CYS A 196 -4.28 1.02 -4.73
N LEU A 197 -3.81 -0.22 -4.59
CA LEU A 197 -2.52 -0.64 -5.13
C LEU A 197 -2.69 -1.10 -6.57
N ILE A 198 -2.02 -0.41 -7.50
CA ILE A 198 -1.93 -0.81 -8.89
C ILE A 198 -0.78 -1.81 -9.02
N LYS A 199 -1.09 -3.01 -9.44
CA LYS A 199 -0.12 -4.10 -9.61
C LYS A 199 -0.02 -4.49 -11.09
N PRO A 200 0.98 -3.98 -11.82
CA PRO A 200 1.10 -4.20 -13.26
C PRO A 200 0.98 -5.65 -13.70
N GLN A 201 1.48 -6.58 -12.87
CA GLN A 201 1.41 -8.02 -13.17
C GLN A 201 -0.01 -8.60 -13.18
N PHE A 202 -1.00 -7.91 -12.61
CA PHE A 202 -2.41 -8.32 -12.61
C PHE A 202 -3.28 -7.47 -13.51
N GLU A 203 -2.73 -6.38 -14.03
CA GLU A 203 -3.41 -5.44 -14.93
C GLU A 203 -2.99 -5.64 -16.39
N ALA A 204 -1.70 -5.92 -16.64
CA ALA A 204 -1.17 -6.16 -17.96
C ALA A 204 -1.58 -7.56 -18.48
N GLY A 205 -1.73 -7.71 -19.80
CA GLY A 205 -1.92 -9.00 -20.42
C GLY A 205 -0.78 -9.99 -20.11
N ARG A 206 -1.09 -11.28 -20.12
CA ARG A 206 -0.12 -12.34 -19.76
C ARG A 206 1.17 -12.29 -20.56
N GLU A 207 1.10 -11.84 -21.80
CA GLU A 207 2.23 -11.68 -22.72
C GLU A 207 3.24 -10.63 -22.27
N LYS A 208 2.81 -9.66 -21.45
CA LYS A 208 3.66 -8.58 -20.88
C LYS A 208 4.25 -8.94 -19.53
N VAL A 209 3.86 -10.08 -18.96
CA VAL A 209 4.33 -10.54 -17.65
C VAL A 209 5.46 -11.56 -17.83
N GLY A 210 6.64 -11.26 -17.31
CA GLY A 210 7.81 -12.14 -17.41
C GLY A 210 7.65 -13.45 -16.61
N LYS A 211 8.50 -14.44 -16.90
CA LYS A 211 8.50 -15.80 -16.29
C LYS A 211 8.44 -15.84 -14.76
N LYS A 212 8.86 -14.77 -14.08
CA LYS A 212 8.82 -14.66 -12.60
C LYS A 212 7.59 -13.90 -12.09
N GLY A 213 6.58 -13.66 -12.92
CA GLY A 213 5.39 -12.89 -12.54
C GLY A 213 5.66 -11.40 -12.33
N VAL A 214 6.68 -10.85 -13.00
CA VAL A 214 7.09 -9.44 -12.84
C VAL A 214 7.09 -8.76 -14.20
N VAL A 215 6.45 -7.59 -14.26
CA VAL A 215 6.52 -6.66 -15.40
C VAL A 215 7.76 -5.79 -15.19
N ARG A 216 8.71 -5.84 -16.13
CA ARG A 216 9.98 -5.08 -16.06
C ARG A 216 10.00 -3.87 -16.98
N ASP A 217 9.20 -3.91 -18.02
CA ASP A 217 9.12 -2.83 -18.99
C ASP A 217 8.41 -1.62 -18.41
N LYS A 218 9.08 -0.48 -18.38
CA LYS A 218 8.54 0.76 -17.84
C LYS A 218 7.36 1.28 -18.67
N SER A 219 7.35 1.04 -19.96
CA SER A 219 6.25 1.45 -20.84
C SER A 219 4.96 0.72 -20.46
N VAL A 220 5.04 -0.56 -20.13
CA VAL A 220 3.89 -1.35 -19.66
C VAL A 220 3.39 -0.84 -18.30
N HIS A 221 4.28 -0.40 -17.40
CA HIS A 221 3.83 0.22 -16.15
C HIS A 221 3.04 1.49 -16.40
N ILE A 222 3.48 2.32 -17.36
CA ILE A 222 2.79 3.55 -17.74
C ILE A 222 1.42 3.23 -18.33
N GLU A 223 1.37 2.32 -19.30
CA GLU A 223 0.09 1.88 -19.92
C GLU A 223 -0.91 1.39 -18.88
N VAL A 224 -0.46 0.57 -17.93
CA VAL A 224 -1.31 0.04 -16.85
C VAL A 224 -1.86 1.16 -15.98
N ILE A 225 -1.02 2.08 -15.56
CA ILE A 225 -1.45 3.21 -14.72
C ILE A 225 -2.44 4.09 -15.48
N GLU A 226 -2.18 4.38 -16.76
CA GLU A 226 -3.09 5.14 -17.62
C GLU A 226 -4.46 4.46 -17.72
N ALA A 227 -4.47 3.17 -17.99
CA ALA A 227 -5.71 2.40 -18.11
C ALA A 227 -6.52 2.42 -16.82
N VAL A 228 -5.89 2.20 -15.66
CA VAL A 228 -6.56 2.24 -14.35
C VAL A 228 -7.10 3.64 -14.04
N VAL A 229 -6.31 4.69 -14.31
CA VAL A 229 -6.72 6.08 -14.11
C VAL A 229 -7.91 6.45 -14.99
N LEU A 230 -7.89 6.08 -16.26
CA LEU A 230 -8.99 6.35 -17.20
C LEU A 230 -10.25 5.61 -16.78
N TYR A 231 -10.13 4.35 -16.39
CA TYR A 231 -11.26 3.57 -15.91
C TYR A 231 -11.84 4.15 -14.61
N ALA A 232 -11.02 4.49 -13.64
CA ALA A 232 -11.49 5.12 -12.42
C ALA A 232 -12.24 6.43 -12.71
N ARG A 233 -11.73 7.28 -13.61
CA ARG A 233 -12.41 8.52 -14.03
C ARG A 233 -13.75 8.25 -14.72
N SER A 234 -13.87 7.20 -15.52
CA SER A 234 -15.14 6.83 -16.15
C SER A 234 -16.23 6.42 -15.14
N LEU A 235 -15.82 5.98 -13.94
CA LEU A 235 -16.69 5.69 -12.81
C LEU A 235 -17.02 6.95 -11.95
N GLY A 236 -16.57 8.12 -12.37
CA GLY A 236 -16.81 9.39 -11.65
C GLY A 236 -15.80 9.71 -10.56
N PHE A 237 -14.73 8.99 -10.51
CA PHE A 237 -13.69 9.23 -9.51
C PHE A 237 -12.72 10.36 -9.89
N ALA A 238 -12.31 11.22 -8.95
CA ALA A 238 -11.27 12.21 -9.11
C ALA A 238 -9.91 11.70 -8.60
N ILE A 239 -8.90 11.67 -9.45
CA ILE A 239 -7.55 11.23 -9.07
C ILE A 239 -6.82 12.36 -8.37
N LYS A 240 -6.56 12.21 -7.08
CA LYS A 240 -5.89 13.26 -6.26
C LYS A 240 -4.38 13.07 -6.15
N GLY A 241 -3.87 11.87 -6.40
CA GLY A 241 -2.43 11.61 -6.35
C GLY A 241 -2.02 10.22 -6.76
N LEU A 242 -0.75 10.09 -7.07
CA LEU A 242 -0.07 8.85 -7.40
C LEU A 242 1.29 8.84 -6.71
N ASP A 243 1.68 7.73 -6.09
CA ASP A 243 3.01 7.54 -5.51
C ASP A 243 3.39 6.05 -5.55
N PHE A 244 4.66 5.76 -5.27
CA PHE A 244 5.17 4.40 -5.27
C PHE A 244 5.02 3.74 -3.90
N SER A 245 4.50 2.52 -3.89
CA SER A 245 4.51 1.67 -2.72
C SER A 245 5.93 1.24 -2.34
N ARG A 246 6.23 1.16 -1.05
CA ARG A 246 7.46 0.55 -0.55
C ARG A 246 7.13 -0.76 0.18
N PRO A 247 7.98 -1.76 0.10
CA PRO A 247 9.30 -1.83 -0.53
C PRO A 247 9.21 -1.80 -2.04
N ALA A 248 10.20 -1.17 -2.66
CA ALA A 248 10.24 -0.75 -4.04
C ALA A 248 10.22 -1.93 -5.01
N SER A 249 9.05 -2.39 -5.36
CA SER A 249 8.86 -3.17 -6.58
C SER A 249 7.50 -2.82 -7.17
N ASN A 250 7.51 -1.99 -8.20
CA ASN A 250 6.48 -1.90 -9.25
C ASN A 250 5.04 -1.60 -8.83
N TRP A 251 4.80 -0.88 -7.72
CA TRP A 251 3.44 -0.62 -7.25
C TRP A 251 3.22 0.87 -7.10
N GLY A 252 2.14 1.36 -7.68
CA GLY A 252 1.67 2.72 -7.48
C GLY A 252 0.47 2.77 -6.54
N PHE A 253 0.31 3.88 -5.82
CA PHE A 253 -0.92 4.20 -5.11
C PHE A 253 -1.71 5.21 -5.92
N ILE A 254 -2.99 4.96 -6.10
CA ILE A 254 -3.92 5.99 -6.53
C ILE A 254 -4.73 6.40 -5.32
N ARG A 255 -4.69 7.67 -5.00
CA ARG A 255 -5.65 8.27 -4.09
C ARG A 255 -6.82 8.82 -4.88
N HIS A 256 -7.97 8.62 -4.35
CA HIS A 256 -9.21 8.91 -5.01
C HIS A 256 -10.21 9.55 -4.05
N THR A 257 -10.88 10.59 -4.48
CA THR A 257 -12.01 11.19 -3.80
C THR A 257 -13.14 11.28 -4.81
N ILE A 258 -14.32 10.80 -4.50
CA ILE A 258 -15.54 11.03 -5.25
C ILE A 258 -15.95 12.49 -5.00
N GLU A 259 -16.12 13.28 -6.05
CA GLU A 259 -16.65 14.65 -5.99
C GLU A 259 -18.14 14.65 -6.13
#